data_b3ffb3569bb3a519852eb1968ea71e0f
#
_entry.id   b3ffb3569bb3a519852eb1968ea71e0f
#
_cell.length_a   1.000
_cell.length_b   1.000
_cell.length_c   1.000
_cell.angle_alpha   90.00
_cell.angle_beta   90.00
_cell.angle_gamma   90.00
#
_symmetry.space_group_name_H-M   'P 1'
#
loop_
_entity.id
_entity.type
_entity.pdbx_description
1 polymer ?
#
loop_
_entity_poly.entity_id
_entity_poly.type
_entity_poly.pdbx_seq_one_letter_code
_entity_poly.pdbx_strand_id
1 'polypeptide(L)'
;MQYRPVPSCDAKGQPIRVSTSAERVRDVEQHTAELRKELGLPTLVLTQIMFIVGSGWVGTAAKLGTGHVVFWLAAMALYYLPQAAVVIYLNRLMPLEGGLYQWATVGFGELGGFVTAWNLWAFAILILATFGVMMATNLSYLVGTSAAWLTGSAWYTPAVSAAMIVIITILAMFGLRVGKWMQSIGGAAQILTYAALLIVPFVALARGQIREFHPLAASLPPLTALNLNLLGKMALGALSGFEYVAILAGECRNPARTIGRSVLIASPIIALMFILGTSTVVALVPKDQIDLVSPIPQTLTIVFRGMGMASVIAPLLIALLLLRQIGNVSLMFAGTTRLPMVAGWDGVLPKWFTKLHPRYLTPTNSILFVGGLTLAFTLAGQVGVGLQEAYQVLENAGGIFYAFAYISLFAIPLFAARRLGEPPPLWLKGAALAGLGMSVLYSVLSIFPIIDVADWRVFSAKIVTVIVATNLAGLAIFALGRRRSTRAAVVAAD
;
A
#
# COMPACT_ATOMS: atom_id res chain seq x y z
N MET A 1 8.42 -9.20 -45.16
CA MET A 1 9.68 -9.72 -44.53
C MET A 1 9.38 -10.02 -43.05
N GLN A 2 9.18 -11.32 -42.74
CA GLN A 2 8.96 -11.77 -41.38
C GLN A 2 10.33 -11.88 -40.69
N TYR A 3 10.53 -11.09 -39.65
CA TYR A 3 11.73 -11.18 -38.80
C TYR A 3 11.64 -12.47 -37.97
N ARG A 4 12.44 -13.48 -38.30
CA ARG A 4 12.66 -14.64 -37.43
C ARG A 4 13.75 -14.27 -36.42
N PRO A 5 13.50 -14.32 -35.11
CA PRO A 5 14.57 -14.13 -34.12
C PRO A 5 15.51 -15.35 -34.16
N VAL A 6 16.81 -15.09 -34.17
CA VAL A 6 17.86 -16.09 -34.05
C VAL A 6 17.81 -16.64 -32.59
N PRO A 7 17.78 -17.96 -32.37
CA PRO A 7 17.79 -18.51 -31.03
C PRO A 7 19.15 -18.31 -30.35
N SER A 8 19.17 -17.65 -29.21
CA SER A 8 20.33 -17.59 -28.33
C SER A 8 20.49 -18.91 -27.57
N CYS A 9 21.73 -19.47 -27.50
CA CYS A 9 22.03 -20.71 -26.81
C CYS A 9 22.63 -20.47 -25.41
N ASP A 10 22.41 -21.38 -24.46
CA ASP A 10 23.01 -21.38 -23.14
C ASP A 10 24.48 -21.85 -23.16
N ALA A 11 25.19 -21.83 -22.03
CA ALA A 11 26.57 -22.26 -21.89
C ALA A 11 26.81 -23.77 -22.21
N LYS A 12 25.77 -24.53 -22.55
CA LYS A 12 25.80 -25.93 -22.97
C LYS A 12 25.40 -26.12 -24.43
N GLY A 13 25.30 -25.01 -25.22
CA GLY A 13 24.93 -25.07 -26.62
C GLY A 13 23.44 -25.33 -26.88
N GLN A 14 22.59 -25.29 -25.86
CA GLN A 14 21.15 -25.43 -26.05
C GLN A 14 20.54 -24.04 -26.31
N PRO A 15 19.59 -23.92 -27.26
CA PRO A 15 18.95 -22.66 -27.52
C PRO A 15 18.31 -22.15 -26.24
N ILE A 16 18.67 -20.95 -25.79
CA ILE A 16 17.97 -20.26 -24.70
C ILE A 16 16.54 -20.07 -25.21
N ARG A 17 15.65 -21.00 -24.84
CA ARG A 17 14.22 -20.83 -25.07
C ARG A 17 13.80 -19.60 -24.31
N VAL A 18 13.53 -18.52 -25.00
CA VAL A 18 12.69 -17.46 -24.45
C VAL A 18 11.39 -18.15 -24.09
N SER A 19 11.19 -18.46 -22.80
CA SER A 19 10.03 -19.19 -22.33
C SER A 19 8.80 -18.48 -22.83
N THR A 20 7.98 -19.18 -23.60
CA THR A 20 6.70 -18.64 -24.03
C THR A 20 5.88 -18.29 -22.81
N SER A 21 4.95 -17.32 -22.92
CA SER A 21 4.06 -16.99 -21.80
C SER A 21 3.40 -18.24 -21.20
N ALA A 22 3.13 -19.25 -22.00
CA ALA A 22 2.57 -20.53 -21.59
C ALA A 22 3.55 -21.42 -20.78
N GLU A 23 4.86 -21.39 -21.07
CA GLU A 23 5.88 -22.12 -20.30
C GLU A 23 6.12 -21.47 -18.92
N ARG A 24 6.17 -20.14 -18.85
CA ARG A 24 6.24 -19.42 -17.56
C ARG A 24 5.02 -19.69 -16.68
N VAL A 25 3.83 -19.70 -17.27
CA VAL A 25 2.61 -20.03 -16.54
C VAL A 25 2.71 -21.43 -15.95
N ARG A 26 3.16 -22.44 -16.72
CA ARG A 26 3.33 -23.82 -16.25
C ARG A 26 4.37 -23.97 -15.14
N ASP A 27 5.51 -23.27 -15.24
CA ASP A 27 6.54 -23.27 -14.20
C ASP A 27 6.02 -22.70 -12.89
N VAL A 28 5.30 -21.58 -12.94
CA VAL A 28 4.69 -20.97 -11.75
C VAL A 28 3.56 -21.83 -11.19
N GLU A 29 2.73 -22.45 -12.06
CA GLU A 29 1.69 -23.41 -11.64
C GLU A 29 2.29 -24.63 -10.91
N GLN A 30 3.41 -25.16 -11.38
CA GLN A 30 4.09 -26.30 -10.72
C GLN A 30 4.61 -25.91 -9.33
N HIS A 31 5.26 -24.73 -9.18
CA HIS A 31 5.71 -24.27 -7.88
C HIS A 31 4.54 -23.95 -6.94
N THR A 32 3.46 -23.37 -7.45
CA THR A 32 2.23 -23.09 -6.69
C THR A 32 1.53 -24.36 -6.21
N ALA A 33 1.65 -25.48 -6.95
CA ALA A 33 1.08 -26.77 -6.57
C ALA A 33 1.77 -27.41 -5.35
N GLU A 34 3.03 -27.04 -5.09
CA GLU A 34 3.82 -27.56 -3.94
C GLU A 34 3.50 -26.84 -2.63
N LEU A 35 2.79 -25.68 -2.68
CA LEU A 35 2.43 -24.93 -1.48
C LEU A 35 1.36 -25.63 -0.65
N ARG A 36 1.52 -25.60 0.67
CA ARG A 36 0.52 -26.10 1.61
C ARG A 36 -0.73 -25.25 1.57
N LYS A 37 -1.85 -25.85 1.20
CA LYS A 37 -3.17 -25.19 1.10
C LYS A 37 -3.84 -25.10 2.48
N GLU A 38 -3.37 -24.16 3.29
CA GLU A 38 -3.80 -24.01 4.70
C GLU A 38 -4.80 -22.86 4.90
N LEU A 39 -4.90 -21.88 3.94
CA LEU A 39 -5.73 -20.70 4.10
C LEU A 39 -7.21 -20.97 3.83
N GLY A 40 -8.01 -20.76 4.88
CA GLY A 40 -9.47 -20.87 4.84
C GLY A 40 -10.15 -19.50 4.67
N LEU A 41 -11.48 -19.54 4.49
CA LEU A 41 -12.31 -18.34 4.33
C LEU A 41 -12.17 -17.33 5.49
N PRO A 42 -12.20 -17.72 6.79
CA PRO A 42 -12.04 -16.75 7.87
C PRO A 42 -10.70 -16.05 7.85
N THR A 43 -9.62 -16.77 7.55
CA THR A 43 -8.27 -16.20 7.46
C THR A 43 -8.17 -15.16 6.36
N LEU A 44 -8.76 -15.42 5.17
CA LEU A 44 -8.77 -14.47 4.06
C LEU A 44 -9.60 -13.21 4.37
N VAL A 45 -10.74 -13.37 5.05
CA VAL A 45 -11.55 -12.21 5.50
C VAL A 45 -10.76 -11.33 6.45
N LEU A 46 -10.14 -11.93 7.48
CA LEU A 46 -9.32 -11.19 8.45
C LEU A 46 -8.10 -10.53 7.77
N THR A 47 -7.45 -11.24 6.87
CA THR A 47 -6.32 -10.69 6.11
C THR A 47 -6.71 -9.45 5.32
N GLN A 48 -7.85 -9.49 4.61
CA GLN A 48 -8.35 -8.32 3.87
C GLN A 48 -8.63 -7.14 4.80
N ILE A 49 -9.33 -7.37 5.93
CA ILE A 49 -9.62 -6.31 6.90
C ILE A 49 -8.32 -5.70 7.43
N MET A 50 -7.33 -6.53 7.77
CA MET A 50 -6.06 -6.06 8.33
C MET A 50 -5.22 -5.26 7.31
N PHE A 51 -5.22 -5.66 6.03
CA PHE A 51 -4.46 -4.96 5.00
C PHE A 51 -5.12 -3.64 4.58
N ILE A 52 -6.45 -3.62 4.47
CA ILE A 52 -7.18 -2.48 3.91
C ILE A 52 -7.48 -1.43 4.96
N VAL A 53 -7.89 -1.82 6.18
CA VAL A 53 -8.31 -0.85 7.20
C VAL A 53 -7.11 -0.13 7.84
N GLY A 54 -6.72 0.99 7.23
CA GLY A 54 -5.66 1.88 7.71
C GLY A 54 -6.17 2.97 8.64
N SER A 55 -5.42 3.29 9.71
CA SER A 55 -5.83 4.27 10.74
C SER A 55 -5.83 5.73 10.25
N GLY A 56 -4.95 6.11 9.33
CA GLY A 56 -4.84 7.49 8.83
C GLY A 56 -6.02 7.92 7.95
N TRP A 57 -6.65 6.98 7.24
CA TRP A 57 -7.69 7.29 6.26
C TRP A 57 -8.99 7.82 6.86
N VAL A 58 -9.29 7.47 8.12
CA VAL A 58 -10.46 8.05 8.83
C VAL A 58 -10.32 9.55 9.04
N GLY A 59 -9.10 10.06 9.26
CA GLY A 59 -8.83 11.50 9.35
C GLY A 59 -8.99 12.22 8.01
N THR A 60 -8.46 11.63 6.94
CA THR A 60 -8.60 12.16 5.57
C THR A 60 -10.09 12.26 5.18
N ALA A 61 -10.86 11.20 5.40
CA ALA A 61 -12.30 11.19 5.11
C ALA A 61 -13.10 12.13 6.01
N ALA A 62 -12.70 12.34 7.26
CA ALA A 62 -13.37 13.23 8.20
C ALA A 62 -13.37 14.72 7.75
N LYS A 63 -12.46 15.10 6.86
CA LYS A 63 -12.49 16.43 6.22
C LYS A 63 -13.76 16.71 5.40
N LEU A 64 -14.49 15.67 5.00
CA LEU A 64 -15.78 15.78 4.31
C LEU A 64 -16.96 16.06 5.26
N GLY A 65 -16.75 15.98 6.58
CA GLY A 65 -17.85 16.03 7.55
C GLY A 65 -18.85 14.91 7.29
N THR A 66 -20.15 15.17 7.38
CA THR A 66 -21.21 14.16 7.14
C THR A 66 -21.23 13.60 5.71
N GLY A 67 -20.56 14.25 4.76
CA GLY A 67 -20.42 13.77 3.38
C GLY A 67 -19.54 12.53 3.23
N HIS A 68 -18.76 12.16 4.25
CA HIS A 68 -17.87 11.00 4.19
C HIS A 68 -18.63 9.68 3.95
N VAL A 69 -19.87 9.54 4.46
CA VAL A 69 -20.68 8.32 4.28
C VAL A 69 -20.93 8.04 2.80
N VAL A 70 -21.39 9.06 2.07
CA VAL A 70 -21.66 8.95 0.62
C VAL A 70 -20.37 8.63 -0.14
N PHE A 71 -19.26 9.29 0.22
CA PHE A 71 -17.98 9.06 -0.46
C PHE A 71 -17.35 7.71 -0.13
N TRP A 72 -17.52 7.17 1.08
CA TRP A 72 -17.11 5.77 1.36
C TRP A 72 -17.89 4.77 0.52
N LEU A 73 -19.22 4.95 0.39
CA LEU A 73 -20.04 4.08 -0.45
C LEU A 73 -19.67 4.22 -1.93
N ALA A 74 -19.42 5.44 -2.40
CA ALA A 74 -18.95 5.69 -3.76
C ALA A 74 -17.57 5.06 -4.02
N ALA A 75 -16.62 5.19 -3.10
CA ALA A 75 -15.29 4.58 -3.20
C ALA A 75 -15.39 3.05 -3.22
N MET A 76 -16.26 2.45 -2.41
CA MET A 76 -16.53 1.01 -2.46
C MET A 76 -17.08 0.59 -3.82
N ALA A 77 -18.07 1.31 -4.34
CA ALA A 77 -18.74 0.95 -5.60
C ALA A 77 -17.86 1.20 -6.85
N LEU A 78 -17.12 2.31 -6.87
CA LEU A 78 -16.35 2.75 -8.05
C LEU A 78 -14.92 2.20 -8.08
N TYR A 79 -14.40 1.74 -6.96
CA TYR A 79 -13.02 1.28 -6.88
C TYR A 79 -12.85 -0.09 -6.22
N TYR A 80 -13.32 -0.30 -4.98
CA TYR A 80 -13.07 -1.55 -4.26
C TYR A 80 -13.70 -2.77 -4.91
N LEU A 81 -14.98 -2.72 -5.23
CA LEU A 81 -15.68 -3.82 -5.90
C LEU A 81 -15.15 -4.06 -7.34
N PRO A 82 -14.90 -3.03 -8.16
CA PRO A 82 -14.21 -3.16 -9.43
C PRO A 82 -12.83 -3.84 -9.32
N GLN A 83 -11.99 -3.39 -8.37
CA GLN A 83 -10.69 -3.99 -8.11
C GLN A 83 -10.81 -5.49 -7.77
N ALA A 84 -11.71 -5.83 -6.86
CA ALA A 84 -11.95 -7.20 -6.47
C ALA A 84 -12.41 -8.06 -7.66
N ALA A 85 -13.34 -7.55 -8.48
CA ALA A 85 -13.82 -8.24 -9.67
C ALA A 85 -12.72 -8.53 -10.68
N VAL A 86 -11.85 -7.53 -10.95
CA VAL A 86 -10.72 -7.67 -11.88
C VAL A 86 -9.69 -8.65 -11.33
N VAL A 87 -9.33 -8.56 -10.05
CA VAL A 87 -8.36 -9.47 -9.42
C VAL A 87 -8.89 -10.92 -9.41
N ILE A 88 -10.16 -11.14 -9.08
CA ILE A 88 -10.78 -12.47 -9.12
C ILE A 88 -10.76 -13.04 -10.55
N TYR A 89 -11.09 -12.23 -11.54
CA TYR A 89 -11.08 -12.63 -12.94
C TYR A 89 -9.66 -13.02 -13.39
N LEU A 90 -8.65 -12.17 -13.14
CA LEU A 90 -7.28 -12.42 -13.53
C LEU A 90 -6.69 -13.64 -12.78
N ASN A 91 -6.99 -13.78 -11.49
CA ASN A 91 -6.53 -14.92 -10.70
C ASN A 91 -7.18 -16.25 -11.14
N ARG A 92 -8.42 -16.20 -11.66
CA ARG A 92 -9.07 -17.39 -12.25
C ARG A 92 -8.38 -17.82 -13.54
N LEU A 93 -7.99 -16.87 -14.38
CA LEU A 93 -7.34 -17.15 -15.66
C LEU A 93 -5.87 -17.49 -15.50
N MET A 94 -5.19 -16.85 -14.56
CA MET A 94 -3.76 -16.96 -14.33
C MET A 94 -3.47 -16.93 -12.83
N PRO A 95 -3.57 -18.07 -12.12
CA PRO A 95 -3.26 -18.15 -10.69
C PRO A 95 -1.73 -18.12 -10.46
N LEU A 96 -1.08 -17.05 -10.91
CA LEU A 96 0.37 -16.89 -10.86
C LEU A 96 0.82 -16.29 -9.52
N GLU A 97 1.84 -16.86 -8.92
CA GLU A 97 2.60 -16.20 -7.84
C GLU A 97 3.22 -14.90 -8.34
N GLY A 98 3.16 -13.85 -7.52
CA GLY A 98 3.61 -12.52 -7.91
C GLY A 98 2.49 -11.62 -8.46
N GLY A 99 1.30 -12.16 -8.70
CA GLY A 99 0.06 -11.39 -8.95
C GLY A 99 0.21 -10.32 -10.04
N LEU A 100 0.03 -9.07 -9.64
CA LEU A 100 -0.13 -7.91 -10.54
C LEU A 100 0.97 -7.74 -11.59
N TYR A 101 2.25 -7.87 -11.21
CA TYR A 101 3.33 -7.64 -12.18
C TYR A 101 3.43 -8.78 -13.22
N GLN A 102 3.10 -10.03 -12.83
CA GLN A 102 3.05 -11.16 -13.76
C GLN A 102 1.92 -10.97 -14.77
N TRP A 103 0.74 -10.58 -14.30
CA TRP A 103 -0.38 -10.26 -15.19
C TRP A 103 -0.04 -9.12 -16.16
N ALA A 104 0.66 -8.09 -15.68
CA ALA A 104 1.14 -6.99 -16.51
C ALA A 104 2.19 -7.45 -17.54
N THR A 105 3.08 -8.40 -17.16
CA THR A 105 4.05 -8.98 -18.09
C THR A 105 3.37 -9.76 -19.21
N VAL A 106 2.37 -10.57 -18.90
CA VAL A 106 1.59 -11.32 -19.87
C VAL A 106 0.79 -10.37 -20.76
N GLY A 107 0.16 -9.35 -20.15
CA GLY A 107 -0.70 -8.40 -20.86
C GLY A 107 0.05 -7.43 -21.77
N PHE A 108 1.13 -6.83 -21.27
CA PHE A 108 1.84 -5.70 -21.91
C PHE A 108 3.30 -5.98 -22.27
N GLY A 109 3.79 -7.21 -21.99
CA GLY A 109 5.17 -7.60 -22.23
C GLY A 109 6.13 -7.21 -21.10
N GLU A 110 7.42 -7.50 -21.31
CA GLU A 110 8.46 -7.36 -20.28
C GLU A 110 8.58 -5.93 -19.72
N LEU A 111 8.49 -4.91 -20.57
CA LEU A 111 8.53 -3.51 -20.14
C LEU A 111 7.32 -3.16 -19.27
N GLY A 112 6.11 -3.61 -19.65
CA GLY A 112 4.90 -3.37 -18.87
C GLY A 112 4.97 -4.03 -17.49
N GLY A 113 5.42 -5.27 -17.42
CA GLY A 113 5.67 -5.97 -16.15
C GLY A 113 6.71 -5.27 -15.29
N PHE A 114 7.85 -4.89 -15.90
CA PHE A 114 8.91 -4.17 -15.19
C PHE A 114 8.42 -2.84 -14.61
N VAL A 115 7.76 -2.00 -15.42
CA VAL A 115 7.24 -0.69 -14.97
C VAL A 115 6.21 -0.87 -13.86
N THR A 116 5.34 -1.88 -13.94
CA THR A 116 4.38 -2.19 -12.88
C THR A 116 5.07 -2.58 -11.58
N ALA A 117 6.05 -3.49 -11.63
CA ALA A 117 6.83 -3.90 -10.46
C ALA A 117 7.68 -2.75 -9.90
N TRP A 118 8.27 -1.92 -10.77
CA TRP A 118 9.04 -0.74 -10.38
C TRP A 118 8.20 0.27 -9.60
N ASN A 119 7.00 0.56 -10.07
CA ASN A 119 6.07 1.47 -9.40
C ASN A 119 5.57 0.89 -8.07
N LEU A 120 5.29 -0.42 -7.98
CA LEU A 120 4.99 -1.09 -6.70
C LEU A 120 6.15 -0.99 -5.70
N TRP A 121 7.39 -1.12 -6.18
CA TRP A 121 8.58 -1.01 -5.34
C TRP A 121 8.81 0.42 -4.84
N ALA A 122 8.65 1.42 -5.72
CA ALA A 122 8.75 2.83 -5.37
C ALA A 122 7.64 3.23 -4.36
N PHE A 123 6.39 2.77 -4.56
CA PHE A 123 5.31 2.90 -3.58
C PHE A 123 5.72 2.37 -2.22
N ALA A 124 6.22 1.13 -2.16
CA ALA A 124 6.56 0.49 -0.91
C ALA A 124 7.66 1.24 -0.13
N ILE A 125 8.65 1.81 -0.82
CA ILE A 125 9.71 2.61 -0.20
C ILE A 125 9.15 3.92 0.37
N LEU A 126 8.31 4.62 -0.36
CA LEU A 126 7.75 5.90 0.09
C LEU A 126 6.73 5.72 1.23
N ILE A 127 5.91 4.67 1.19
CA ILE A 127 4.98 4.41 2.28
C ILE A 127 5.71 3.97 3.56
N LEU A 128 6.84 3.28 3.45
CA LEU A 128 7.72 3.00 4.60
C LEU A 128 8.25 4.32 5.21
N ALA A 129 8.54 5.32 4.38
CA ALA A 129 8.95 6.64 4.86
C ALA A 129 7.83 7.35 5.63
N THR A 130 6.56 7.23 5.20
CA THR A 130 5.42 7.82 5.93
C THR A 130 5.24 7.20 7.32
N PHE A 131 5.54 5.92 7.48
CA PHE A 131 5.46 5.25 8.78
C PHE A 131 6.44 5.85 9.81
N GLY A 132 7.57 6.39 9.37
CA GLY A 132 8.50 7.12 10.25
C GLY A 132 7.84 8.35 10.87
N VAL A 133 7.19 9.16 10.04
CA VAL A 133 6.45 10.35 10.47
C VAL A 133 5.29 9.97 11.41
N MET A 134 4.53 8.93 11.06
CA MET A 134 3.45 8.41 11.92
C MET A 134 3.98 7.91 13.27
N MET A 135 5.13 7.24 13.30
CA MET A 135 5.74 6.77 14.54
C MET A 135 6.06 7.93 15.46
N ALA A 136 6.69 8.98 14.96
CA ALA A 136 7.01 10.17 15.72
C ALA A 136 5.76 10.82 16.32
N THR A 137 4.71 11.00 15.50
CA THR A 137 3.45 11.60 15.96
C THR A 137 2.75 10.73 16.99
N ASN A 138 2.64 9.43 16.76
CA ASN A 138 2.00 8.51 17.72
C ASN A 138 2.77 8.45 19.05
N LEU A 139 4.10 8.51 19.04
CA LEU A 139 4.90 8.57 20.25
C LEU A 139 4.65 9.87 21.04
N SER A 140 4.48 11.02 20.38
CA SER A 140 4.15 12.26 21.08
C SER A 140 2.79 12.19 21.78
N TYR A 141 1.80 11.57 21.14
CA TYR A 141 0.49 11.31 21.77
C TYR A 141 0.59 10.32 22.94
N LEU A 142 1.47 9.31 22.85
CA LEU A 142 1.69 8.35 23.93
C LEU A 142 2.24 9.01 25.19
N VAL A 143 3.19 9.91 25.05
CA VAL A 143 3.77 10.68 26.17
C VAL A 143 2.76 11.69 26.74
N GLY A 144 1.81 12.12 25.91
CA GLY A 144 0.72 13.01 26.33
C GLY A 144 0.94 14.47 25.96
N THR A 145 0.02 15.33 26.44
CA THR A 145 -0.03 16.76 26.07
C THR A 145 1.20 17.54 26.46
N SER A 146 1.94 17.10 27.47
CA SER A 146 3.24 17.70 27.88
C SER A 146 4.33 17.56 26.81
N ALA A 147 4.18 16.61 25.90
CA ALA A 147 5.11 16.34 24.80
C ALA A 147 4.63 16.85 23.43
N ALA A 148 3.50 17.56 23.36
CA ALA A 148 2.96 18.07 22.11
C ALA A 148 3.93 19.02 21.37
N TRP A 149 4.80 19.72 22.09
CA TRP A 149 5.85 20.59 21.54
C TRP A 149 6.90 19.80 20.73
N LEU A 150 7.07 18.50 20.99
CA LEU A 150 8.05 17.67 20.28
C LEU A 150 7.78 17.62 18.78
N THR A 151 6.51 17.50 18.37
CA THR A 151 6.15 17.44 16.94
C THR A 151 6.42 18.75 16.20
N GLY A 152 6.50 19.88 16.93
CA GLY A 152 6.94 21.18 16.41
C GLY A 152 8.45 21.35 16.33
N SER A 153 9.22 20.43 16.93
CA SER A 153 10.69 20.50 16.94
C SER A 153 11.28 19.99 15.63
N ALA A 154 12.15 20.77 15.01
CA ALA A 154 12.74 20.43 13.71
C ALA A 154 13.56 19.11 13.71
N TRP A 155 14.06 18.69 14.87
CA TRP A 155 14.89 17.48 15.01
C TRP A 155 14.12 16.22 15.41
N TYR A 156 12.99 16.36 16.12
CA TYR A 156 12.29 15.21 16.73
C TYR A 156 11.75 14.22 15.70
N THR A 157 10.93 14.70 14.77
CA THR A 157 10.33 13.84 13.76
C THR A 157 11.37 13.20 12.84
N PRO A 158 12.38 13.92 12.32
CA PRO A 158 13.48 13.30 11.58
C PRO A 158 14.25 12.25 12.38
N ALA A 159 14.56 12.53 13.65
CA ALA A 159 15.34 11.61 14.50
C ALA A 159 14.58 10.31 14.80
N VAL A 160 13.29 10.41 15.19
CA VAL A 160 12.46 9.23 15.46
C VAL A 160 12.23 8.42 14.17
N SER A 161 11.97 9.08 13.06
CA SER A 161 11.79 8.41 11.76
C SER A 161 13.06 7.68 11.33
N ALA A 162 14.22 8.33 11.45
CA ALA A 162 15.51 7.73 11.14
C ALA A 162 15.81 6.54 12.06
N ALA A 163 15.61 6.69 13.36
CA ALA A 163 15.81 5.60 14.32
C ALA A 163 14.94 4.39 13.99
N MET A 164 13.67 4.58 13.68
CA MET A 164 12.78 3.50 13.28
C MET A 164 13.29 2.77 12.03
N ILE A 165 13.66 3.51 10.97
CA ILE A 165 14.13 2.91 9.71
C ILE A 165 15.44 2.17 9.92
N VAL A 166 16.37 2.72 10.68
CA VAL A 166 17.65 2.05 11.00
C VAL A 166 17.41 0.77 11.80
N ILE A 167 16.57 0.81 12.84
CA ILE A 167 16.25 -0.36 13.66
C ILE A 167 15.60 -1.46 12.79
N ILE A 168 14.60 -1.12 11.96
CA ILE A 168 13.94 -2.09 11.08
C ILE A 168 14.94 -2.67 10.06
N THR A 169 15.82 -1.84 9.49
CA THR A 169 16.86 -2.29 8.56
C THR A 169 17.79 -3.31 9.22
N ILE A 170 18.25 -3.03 10.44
CA ILE A 170 19.09 -3.95 11.21
C ILE A 170 18.33 -5.25 11.53
N LEU A 171 17.09 -5.16 12.03
CA LEU A 171 16.27 -6.33 12.36
C LEU A 171 15.98 -7.21 11.13
N ALA A 172 15.76 -6.60 9.97
CA ALA A 172 15.52 -7.32 8.71
C ALA A 172 16.73 -8.17 8.27
N MET A 173 17.95 -7.78 8.64
CA MET A 173 19.15 -8.56 8.34
C MET A 173 19.18 -9.91 9.06
N PHE A 174 18.56 -10.02 10.23
CA PHE A 174 18.49 -11.27 11.01
C PHE A 174 17.37 -12.22 10.58
N GLY A 175 16.52 -11.81 9.64
CA GLY A 175 15.49 -12.67 9.02
C GLY A 175 14.12 -12.63 9.69
N LEU A 176 13.16 -13.41 9.12
CA LEU A 176 11.73 -13.33 9.40
C LEU A 176 11.25 -13.97 10.72
N ARG A 177 12.12 -14.61 11.51
CA ARG A 177 11.70 -15.30 12.74
C ARG A 177 10.98 -14.38 13.74
N VAL A 178 11.41 -13.11 13.82
CA VAL A 178 10.83 -12.09 14.69
C VAL A 178 9.50 -11.57 14.11
N GLY A 179 9.37 -11.53 12.78
CA GLY A 179 8.23 -10.93 12.09
C GLY A 179 6.87 -11.60 12.38
N LYS A 180 6.81 -12.93 12.49
CA LYS A 180 5.53 -13.65 12.72
C LYS A 180 4.83 -13.27 14.02
N TRP A 181 5.60 -13.17 15.12
CA TRP A 181 5.06 -12.76 16.42
C TRP A 181 4.57 -11.32 16.39
N MET A 182 5.34 -10.41 15.79
CA MET A 182 4.97 -9.01 15.64
C MET A 182 3.70 -8.83 14.82
N GLN A 183 3.48 -9.64 13.78
CA GLN A 183 2.27 -9.60 12.95
C GLN A 183 1.02 -10.06 13.72
N SER A 184 1.11 -11.18 14.45
CA SER A 184 -0.02 -11.72 15.20
C SER A 184 -0.46 -10.76 16.31
N ILE A 185 0.51 -10.21 17.06
CA ILE A 185 0.25 -9.22 18.11
C ILE A 185 -0.30 -7.92 17.50
N GLY A 186 0.28 -7.46 16.37
CA GLY A 186 -0.17 -6.27 15.66
C GLY A 186 -1.61 -6.39 15.15
N GLY A 187 -2.01 -7.57 14.66
CA GLY A 187 -3.38 -7.84 14.23
C GLY A 187 -4.40 -7.75 15.37
N ALA A 188 -4.09 -8.39 16.50
CA ALA A 188 -4.94 -8.29 17.70
C ALA A 188 -5.04 -6.84 18.20
N ALA A 189 -3.93 -6.12 18.23
CA ALA A 189 -3.88 -4.71 18.61
C ALA A 189 -4.74 -3.83 17.69
N GLN A 190 -4.76 -4.10 16.38
CA GLN A 190 -5.63 -3.39 15.42
C GLN A 190 -7.10 -3.57 15.76
N ILE A 191 -7.55 -4.81 15.99
CA ILE A 191 -8.95 -5.10 16.31
C ILE A 191 -9.36 -4.37 17.59
N LEU A 192 -8.53 -4.44 18.64
CA LEU A 192 -8.81 -3.78 19.92
C LEU A 192 -8.87 -2.25 19.76
N THR A 193 -7.97 -1.66 19.00
CA THR A 193 -7.95 -0.21 18.81
C THR A 193 -9.14 0.28 17.99
N TYR A 194 -9.55 -0.45 16.96
CA TYR A 194 -10.76 -0.11 16.20
C TYR A 194 -12.03 -0.33 17.02
N ALA A 195 -12.12 -1.40 17.81
CA ALA A 195 -13.23 -1.60 18.74
C ALA A 195 -13.33 -0.44 19.73
N ALA A 196 -12.21 -0.01 20.31
CA ALA A 196 -12.16 1.15 21.17
C ALA A 196 -12.63 2.43 20.44
N LEU A 197 -12.17 2.68 19.21
CA LEU A 197 -12.60 3.82 18.41
C LEU A 197 -14.12 3.84 18.19
N LEU A 198 -14.73 2.69 17.99
CA LEU A 198 -16.20 2.58 17.81
C LEU A 198 -16.97 2.80 19.10
N ILE A 199 -16.37 2.53 20.26
CA ILE A 199 -16.99 2.71 21.59
C ILE A 199 -16.86 4.17 22.06
N VAL A 200 -15.81 4.86 21.68
CA VAL A 200 -15.46 6.22 22.13
C VAL A 200 -16.62 7.24 22.01
N PRO A 201 -17.42 7.30 20.93
CA PRO A 201 -18.54 8.25 20.85
C PRO A 201 -19.58 8.04 21.93
N PHE A 202 -19.83 6.79 22.33
CA PHE A 202 -20.79 6.47 23.39
C PHE A 202 -20.27 6.90 24.77
N VAL A 203 -18.97 6.78 24.99
CA VAL A 203 -18.31 7.32 26.20
C VAL A 203 -18.43 8.85 26.23
N ALA A 204 -18.20 9.49 25.09
CA ALA A 204 -18.30 10.96 24.95
C ALA A 204 -19.75 11.45 25.18
N LEU A 205 -20.76 10.73 24.67
CA LEU A 205 -22.19 10.99 24.94
C LEU A 205 -22.52 10.87 26.43
N ALA A 206 -22.13 9.77 27.05
CA ALA A 206 -22.38 9.51 28.47
C ALA A 206 -21.75 10.59 29.39
N ARG A 207 -20.69 11.26 28.91
CA ARG A 207 -20.01 12.35 29.62
C ARG A 207 -20.50 13.75 29.27
N GLY A 208 -21.44 13.88 28.35
CA GLY A 208 -21.90 15.17 27.85
C GLY A 208 -20.84 15.97 27.06
N GLN A 209 -19.78 15.30 26.57
CA GLN A 209 -18.78 15.93 25.70
C GLN A 209 -19.34 16.20 24.31
N ILE A 210 -20.26 15.37 23.85
CA ILE A 210 -21.08 15.58 22.65
C ILE A 210 -22.55 15.44 23.04
N ARG A 211 -23.45 16.18 22.35
CA ARG A 211 -24.89 16.13 22.64
C ARG A 211 -25.60 14.99 21.92
N GLU A 212 -25.11 14.64 20.75
CA GLU A 212 -25.69 13.62 19.87
C GLU A 212 -24.63 12.99 18.99
N PHE A 213 -24.90 11.79 18.48
CA PHE A 213 -24.02 11.06 17.60
C PHE A 213 -24.84 10.40 16.49
N HIS A 214 -24.64 10.85 15.27
CA HIS A 214 -25.32 10.35 14.08
C HIS A 214 -24.32 9.69 13.12
N PRO A 215 -23.87 8.45 13.39
CA PRO A 215 -22.78 7.81 12.64
C PRO A 215 -23.09 7.54 11.16
N LEU A 216 -24.39 7.49 10.80
CA LEU A 216 -24.82 7.27 9.41
C LEU A 216 -25.47 8.52 8.78
N ALA A 217 -25.28 9.69 9.40
CA ALA A 217 -25.72 10.93 8.79
C ALA A 217 -25.00 11.13 7.45
N ALA A 218 -25.79 11.22 6.38
CA ALA A 218 -25.29 11.30 5.02
C ALA A 218 -25.69 12.63 4.40
N SER A 219 -24.72 13.34 3.84
CA SER A 219 -24.95 14.51 2.97
C SER A 219 -24.16 14.33 1.68
N LEU A 220 -24.69 14.82 0.56
CA LEU A 220 -23.96 14.78 -0.70
C LEU A 220 -22.94 15.94 -0.72
N PRO A 221 -21.62 15.65 -0.70
CA PRO A 221 -20.61 16.70 -0.80
C PRO A 221 -20.64 17.36 -2.18
N PRO A 222 -20.37 18.65 -2.29
CA PRO A 222 -20.20 19.29 -3.60
C PRO A 222 -19.00 18.67 -4.33
N LEU A 223 -19.12 18.51 -5.66
CA LEU A 223 -18.08 17.92 -6.51
C LEU A 223 -16.98 18.94 -6.83
N THR A 224 -16.30 19.44 -5.81
CA THR A 224 -15.11 20.31 -5.96
C THR A 224 -13.84 19.50 -6.20
N ALA A 225 -12.80 20.12 -6.75
CA ALA A 225 -11.50 19.44 -6.95
C ALA A 225 -10.95 18.88 -5.63
N LEU A 226 -11.11 19.59 -4.51
CA LEU A 226 -10.71 19.12 -3.18
C LEU A 226 -11.49 17.87 -2.76
N ASN A 227 -12.82 17.88 -2.89
CA ASN A 227 -13.64 16.74 -2.50
C ASN A 227 -13.41 15.53 -3.42
N LEU A 228 -13.18 15.74 -4.71
CA LEU A 228 -12.79 14.70 -5.64
C LEU A 228 -11.39 14.12 -5.32
N ASN A 229 -10.45 14.97 -4.87
CA ASN A 229 -9.15 14.49 -4.36
C ASN A 229 -9.33 13.60 -3.12
N LEU A 230 -10.17 14.04 -2.17
CA LEU A 230 -10.53 13.23 -1.00
C LEU A 230 -11.19 11.91 -1.39
N LEU A 231 -12.10 11.91 -2.36
CA LEU A 231 -12.72 10.69 -2.91
C LEU A 231 -11.66 9.75 -3.50
N GLY A 232 -10.72 10.27 -4.30
CA GLY A 232 -9.61 9.50 -4.84
C GLY A 232 -8.76 8.87 -3.75
N LYS A 233 -8.44 9.63 -2.69
CA LYS A 233 -7.69 9.13 -1.52
C LYS A 233 -8.44 8.06 -0.74
N MET A 234 -9.75 8.22 -0.56
CA MET A 234 -10.59 7.20 0.06
C MET A 234 -10.67 5.93 -0.81
N ALA A 235 -10.76 6.09 -2.13
CA ALA A 235 -10.81 4.97 -3.07
C ALA A 235 -9.46 4.26 -3.16
N LEU A 236 -8.47 4.86 -3.82
CA LEU A 236 -7.19 4.21 -4.06
C LEU A 236 -6.32 4.14 -2.80
N GLY A 237 -6.21 5.23 -2.07
CA GLY A 237 -5.36 5.27 -0.88
C GLY A 237 -5.82 4.28 0.20
N ALA A 238 -7.10 4.33 0.58
CA ALA A 238 -7.63 3.53 1.68
C ALA A 238 -8.04 2.11 1.29
N LEU A 239 -8.60 1.91 0.09
CA LEU A 239 -9.25 0.65 -0.29
C LEU A 239 -8.42 -0.24 -1.22
N SER A 240 -7.17 0.11 -1.51
CA SER A 240 -6.22 -0.74 -2.23
C SER A 240 -5.64 -1.83 -1.33
N GLY A 241 -4.98 -2.84 -1.93
CA GLY A 241 -4.34 -3.95 -1.20
C GLY A 241 -4.96 -5.30 -1.49
N PHE A 242 -5.97 -5.36 -2.36
CA PHE A 242 -6.65 -6.62 -2.68
C PHE A 242 -5.74 -7.59 -3.47
N GLU A 243 -4.75 -7.10 -4.17
CA GLU A 243 -3.73 -7.90 -4.85
C GLU A 243 -2.91 -8.76 -3.88
N TYR A 244 -2.75 -8.35 -2.63
CA TYR A 244 -2.08 -9.17 -1.60
C TYR A 244 -2.87 -10.46 -1.31
N VAL A 245 -4.19 -10.43 -1.42
CA VAL A 245 -5.03 -11.63 -1.29
C VAL A 245 -4.83 -12.56 -2.47
N ALA A 246 -4.61 -12.02 -3.67
CA ALA A 246 -4.31 -12.80 -4.86
C ALA A 246 -2.93 -13.48 -4.79
N ILE A 247 -1.94 -12.85 -4.17
CA ILE A 247 -0.63 -13.46 -3.90
C ILE A 247 -0.77 -14.70 -3.01
N LEU A 248 -1.72 -14.69 -2.07
CA LEU A 248 -2.00 -15.82 -1.19
C LEU A 248 -2.89 -16.89 -1.84
N ALA A 249 -3.30 -16.72 -3.09
CA ALA A 249 -4.18 -17.66 -3.79
C ALA A 249 -3.57 -19.06 -3.91
N GLY A 250 -2.24 -19.17 -4.04
CA GLY A 250 -1.52 -20.45 -4.08
C GLY A 250 -1.67 -21.28 -2.81
N GLU A 251 -1.89 -20.65 -1.66
CA GLU A 251 -2.07 -21.29 -0.35
C GLU A 251 -3.55 -21.56 0.00
N CYS A 252 -4.49 -21.18 -0.87
CA CYS A 252 -5.92 -21.32 -0.63
C CYS A 252 -6.49 -22.64 -1.14
N ARG A 253 -7.44 -23.22 -0.38
CA ARG A 253 -8.32 -24.28 -0.87
C ARG A 253 -9.39 -23.67 -1.79
N ASN A 254 -9.42 -24.03 -3.08
CA ASN A 254 -10.35 -23.48 -4.07
C ASN A 254 -10.29 -21.92 -4.19
N PRO A 255 -9.16 -21.34 -4.63
CA PRO A 255 -8.88 -19.92 -4.52
C PRO A 255 -9.98 -19.04 -5.15
N ALA A 256 -10.44 -19.33 -6.36
CA ALA A 256 -11.45 -18.52 -7.04
C ALA A 256 -12.76 -18.37 -6.23
N ARG A 257 -13.24 -19.47 -5.62
CA ARG A 257 -14.48 -19.45 -4.83
C ARG A 257 -14.28 -18.84 -3.45
N THR A 258 -13.14 -19.16 -2.80
CA THR A 258 -12.85 -18.70 -1.44
C THR A 258 -12.53 -17.22 -1.41
N ILE A 259 -11.76 -16.70 -2.40
CA ILE A 259 -11.46 -15.29 -2.55
C ILE A 259 -12.74 -14.50 -2.84
N GLY A 260 -13.58 -14.94 -3.78
CA GLY A 260 -14.83 -14.25 -4.07
C GLY A 260 -15.76 -14.15 -2.85
N ARG A 261 -15.90 -15.23 -2.06
CA ARG A 261 -16.69 -15.23 -0.82
C ARG A 261 -16.07 -14.33 0.26
N SER A 262 -14.75 -14.34 0.39
CA SER A 262 -14.08 -13.50 1.39
C SER A 262 -14.28 -12.02 1.10
N VAL A 263 -14.32 -11.60 -0.17
CA VAL A 263 -14.66 -10.22 -0.57
C VAL A 263 -16.06 -9.85 -0.13
N LEU A 264 -17.06 -10.71 -0.44
CA LEU A 264 -18.46 -10.43 -0.10
C LEU A 264 -18.68 -10.26 1.41
N ILE A 265 -17.91 -10.98 2.24
CA ILE A 265 -17.98 -10.87 3.71
C ILE A 265 -17.17 -9.68 4.22
N ALA A 266 -15.95 -9.47 3.70
CA ALA A 266 -15.07 -8.41 4.16
C ALA A 266 -15.54 -7.01 3.74
N SER A 267 -16.13 -6.86 2.54
CA SER A 267 -16.54 -5.55 2.01
C SER A 267 -17.47 -4.76 2.94
N PRO A 268 -18.59 -5.32 3.41
CA PRO A 268 -19.48 -4.57 4.32
C PRO A 268 -18.82 -4.28 5.66
N ILE A 269 -17.96 -5.16 6.17
CA ILE A 269 -17.22 -4.94 7.41
C ILE A 269 -16.23 -3.79 7.26
N ILE A 270 -15.45 -3.77 6.17
CA ILE A 270 -14.49 -2.71 5.85
C ILE A 270 -15.23 -1.37 5.69
N ALA A 271 -16.32 -1.35 4.92
CA ALA A 271 -17.13 -0.15 4.75
C ALA A 271 -17.64 0.39 6.09
N LEU A 272 -18.19 -0.50 6.93
CA LEU A 272 -18.72 -0.13 8.24
C LEU A 272 -17.62 0.39 9.18
N MET A 273 -16.44 -0.26 9.21
CA MET A 273 -15.30 0.20 10.00
C MET A 273 -14.84 1.60 9.57
N PHE A 274 -14.74 1.86 8.28
CA PHE A 274 -14.37 3.20 7.80
C PHE A 274 -15.45 4.25 8.07
N ILE A 275 -16.72 3.93 7.80
CA ILE A 275 -17.83 4.86 8.05
C ILE A 275 -17.92 5.20 9.54
N LEU A 276 -17.99 4.21 10.41
CA LEU A 276 -18.14 4.43 11.85
C LEU A 276 -16.89 5.07 12.46
N GLY A 277 -15.69 4.63 12.05
CA GLY A 277 -14.43 5.23 12.49
C GLY A 277 -14.31 6.70 12.07
N THR A 278 -14.69 7.03 10.84
CA THR A 278 -14.72 8.41 10.36
C THR A 278 -15.76 9.25 11.09
N SER A 279 -16.97 8.70 11.31
CA SER A 279 -18.04 9.36 12.08
C SER A 279 -17.61 9.71 13.50
N THR A 280 -16.81 8.82 14.12
CA THR A 280 -16.22 9.09 15.45
C THR A 280 -15.30 10.30 15.42
N VAL A 281 -14.41 10.39 14.44
CA VAL A 281 -13.51 11.56 14.29
C VAL A 281 -14.32 12.83 14.02
N VAL A 282 -15.29 12.79 13.11
CA VAL A 282 -16.16 13.94 12.76
C VAL A 282 -16.94 14.47 13.98
N ALA A 283 -17.40 13.56 14.84
CA ALA A 283 -18.17 13.95 16.03
C ALA A 283 -17.33 14.63 17.12
N LEU A 284 -16.04 14.34 17.18
CA LEU A 284 -15.18 14.72 18.30
C LEU A 284 -14.09 15.74 17.96
N VAL A 285 -13.73 15.86 16.69
CA VAL A 285 -12.64 16.73 16.23
C VAL A 285 -13.15 17.73 15.21
N PRO A 286 -12.98 19.05 15.45
CA PRO A 286 -13.30 20.08 14.45
C PRO A 286 -12.53 19.83 13.14
N LYS A 287 -13.20 20.09 12.01
CA LYS A 287 -12.71 19.77 10.67
C LYS A 287 -11.34 20.37 10.32
N ASP A 288 -11.08 21.57 10.80
CA ASP A 288 -9.83 22.35 10.62
C ASP A 288 -8.68 21.85 11.50
N GLN A 289 -9.00 21.13 12.60
CA GLN A 289 -8.05 20.66 13.59
C GLN A 289 -7.72 19.16 13.44
N ILE A 290 -8.24 18.47 12.43
CA ILE A 290 -8.02 17.04 12.23
C ILE A 290 -6.54 16.79 11.93
N ASP A 291 -5.90 15.99 12.78
CA ASP A 291 -4.56 15.46 12.55
C ASP A 291 -4.63 14.32 11.52
N LEU A 292 -4.14 14.58 10.30
CA LEU A 292 -4.16 13.60 9.21
C LEU A 292 -3.15 12.47 9.41
N VAL A 293 -2.13 12.69 10.23
CA VAL A 293 -1.10 11.68 10.51
C VAL A 293 -1.59 10.70 11.57
N SER A 294 -2.22 11.21 12.64
CA SER A 294 -2.61 10.43 13.81
C SER A 294 -4.03 10.74 14.31
N PRO A 295 -5.06 10.58 13.45
CA PRO A 295 -6.44 10.96 13.82
C PRO A 295 -7.03 10.13 14.97
N ILE A 296 -6.70 8.86 15.05
CA ILE A 296 -7.18 7.98 16.12
C ILE A 296 -6.56 8.33 17.47
N PRO A 297 -5.23 8.47 17.63
CA PRO A 297 -4.61 8.98 18.84
C PRO A 297 -5.15 10.32 19.28
N GLN A 298 -5.34 11.26 18.36
CA GLN A 298 -5.96 12.56 18.65
C GLN A 298 -7.33 12.41 19.29
N THR A 299 -8.21 11.62 18.65
CA THR A 299 -9.59 11.40 19.11
C THR A 299 -9.63 10.74 20.49
N LEU A 300 -8.81 9.71 20.71
CA LEU A 300 -8.70 9.02 22.00
C LEU A 300 -8.23 9.98 23.10
N THR A 301 -7.23 10.79 22.82
CA THR A 301 -6.70 11.75 23.79
C THR A 301 -7.74 12.80 24.17
N ILE A 302 -8.54 13.29 23.22
CA ILE A 302 -9.62 14.26 23.49
C ILE A 302 -10.66 13.66 24.45
N VAL A 303 -11.13 12.43 24.22
CA VAL A 303 -12.20 11.83 25.01
C VAL A 303 -11.75 11.43 26.40
N PHE A 304 -10.56 10.83 26.53
CA PHE A 304 -10.08 10.32 27.81
C PHE A 304 -9.31 11.36 28.64
N ARG A 305 -9.11 12.59 28.14
CA ARG A 305 -8.45 13.66 28.86
C ARG A 305 -9.23 14.02 30.13
N GLY A 306 -8.51 14.10 31.27
CA GLY A 306 -9.10 14.50 32.55
C GLY A 306 -10.02 13.44 33.21
N MET A 307 -9.95 12.18 32.78
CA MET A 307 -10.75 11.07 33.35
C MET A 307 -10.13 10.38 34.57
N GLY A 308 -9.19 11.00 35.28
CA GLY A 308 -8.51 10.36 36.40
C GLY A 308 -7.82 9.06 35.97
N MET A 309 -8.10 7.92 36.65
CA MET A 309 -7.52 6.62 36.28
C MET A 309 -7.83 6.17 34.85
N ALA A 310 -8.97 6.55 34.28
CA ALA A 310 -9.31 6.24 32.90
C ALA A 310 -8.47 7.02 31.87
N SER A 311 -7.71 8.04 32.25
CA SER A 311 -6.76 8.74 31.39
C SER A 311 -5.64 7.83 30.86
N VAL A 312 -5.40 6.68 31.53
CA VAL A 312 -4.42 5.67 31.11
C VAL A 312 -4.90 4.88 29.88
N ILE A 313 -6.22 4.88 29.60
CA ILE A 313 -6.79 4.13 28.47
C ILE A 313 -6.24 4.65 27.13
N ALA A 314 -6.19 5.96 26.92
CA ALA A 314 -5.67 6.53 25.67
C ALA A 314 -4.19 6.15 25.43
N PRO A 315 -3.25 6.35 26.36
CA PRO A 315 -1.88 5.87 26.19
C PRO A 315 -1.78 4.37 25.93
N LEU A 316 -2.57 3.53 26.60
CA LEU A 316 -2.58 2.09 26.38
C LEU A 316 -3.00 1.74 24.95
N LEU A 317 -4.09 2.34 24.44
CA LEU A 317 -4.58 2.13 23.08
C LEU A 317 -3.59 2.66 22.05
N ILE A 318 -2.91 3.78 22.32
CA ILE A 318 -1.86 4.33 21.46
C ILE A 318 -0.63 3.41 21.43
N ALA A 319 -0.27 2.82 22.57
CA ALA A 319 0.79 1.82 22.64
C ALA A 319 0.46 0.58 21.79
N LEU A 320 -0.80 0.13 21.78
CA LEU A 320 -1.27 -0.95 20.90
C LEU A 320 -1.18 -0.56 19.42
N LEU A 321 -1.52 0.68 19.07
CA LEU A 321 -1.34 1.21 17.70
C LEU A 321 0.14 1.22 17.27
N LEU A 322 1.04 1.64 18.15
CA LEU A 322 2.48 1.63 17.90
C LEU A 322 2.99 0.20 17.68
N LEU A 323 2.54 -0.74 18.51
CA LEU A 323 2.90 -2.15 18.38
C LEU A 323 2.42 -2.73 17.04
N ARG A 324 1.18 -2.42 16.63
CA ARG A 324 0.66 -2.77 15.31
C ARG A 324 1.52 -2.17 14.18
N GLN A 325 1.87 -0.88 14.31
CA GLN A 325 2.65 -0.18 13.30
C GLN A 325 4.03 -0.81 13.10
N ILE A 326 4.71 -1.18 14.17
CA ILE A 326 6.01 -1.88 14.11
C ILE A 326 5.87 -3.22 13.36
N GLY A 327 4.80 -3.99 13.66
CA GLY A 327 4.51 -5.24 12.96
C GLY A 327 4.30 -5.06 11.46
N ASN A 328 3.49 -4.06 11.09
CA ASN A 328 3.18 -3.75 9.69
C ASN A 328 4.42 -3.26 8.92
N VAL A 329 5.21 -2.35 9.50
CA VAL A 329 6.46 -1.86 8.91
C VAL A 329 7.45 -3.00 8.69
N SER A 330 7.60 -3.91 9.66
CA SER A 330 8.49 -5.08 9.54
C SER A 330 8.09 -5.99 8.37
N LEU A 331 6.78 -6.27 8.22
CA LEU A 331 6.26 -7.08 7.13
C LEU A 331 6.49 -6.41 5.77
N MET A 332 6.11 -5.15 5.66
CA MET A 332 6.22 -4.38 4.44
C MET A 332 7.67 -4.21 4.00
N PHE A 333 8.57 -3.91 4.93
CA PHE A 333 10.01 -3.80 4.66
C PHE A 333 10.58 -5.12 4.15
N ALA A 334 10.21 -6.25 4.77
CA ALA A 334 10.63 -7.57 4.32
C ALA A 334 10.14 -7.91 2.91
N GLY A 335 8.92 -7.54 2.55
CA GLY A 335 8.38 -7.68 1.19
C GLY A 335 9.12 -6.80 0.18
N THR A 336 9.30 -5.52 0.51
CA THR A 336 9.95 -4.53 -0.35
C THR A 336 11.40 -4.93 -0.69
N THR A 337 12.14 -5.47 0.28
CA THR A 337 13.53 -5.90 0.08
C THR A 337 13.67 -7.16 -0.78
N ARG A 338 12.60 -7.97 -0.90
CA ARG A 338 12.57 -9.19 -1.72
C ARG A 338 11.95 -8.99 -3.10
N LEU A 339 11.18 -7.94 -3.28
CA LEU A 339 10.48 -7.68 -4.54
C LEU A 339 11.40 -7.74 -5.78
N PRO A 340 12.63 -7.17 -5.77
CA PRO A 340 13.54 -7.27 -6.90
C PRO A 340 13.89 -8.71 -7.30
N MET A 341 13.99 -9.63 -6.33
CA MET A 341 14.25 -11.06 -6.60
C MET A 341 13.01 -11.74 -7.17
N VAL A 342 11.85 -11.52 -6.55
CA VAL A 342 10.58 -12.13 -6.95
C VAL A 342 10.12 -11.62 -8.32
N ALA A 343 10.38 -10.35 -8.62
CA ALA A 343 10.04 -9.74 -9.91
C ALA A 343 10.94 -10.21 -11.08
N GLY A 344 11.90 -11.09 -10.84
CA GLY A 344 12.77 -11.63 -11.88
C GLY A 344 13.72 -10.59 -12.47
N TRP A 345 14.18 -9.64 -11.65
CA TRP A 345 15.13 -8.60 -12.06
C TRP A 345 16.59 -9.07 -12.08
N ASP A 346 16.82 -10.38 -11.99
CA ASP A 346 18.17 -10.96 -11.94
C ASP A 346 19.03 -10.61 -13.17
N GLY A 347 18.39 -10.41 -14.33
CA GLY A 347 19.06 -9.96 -15.55
C GLY A 347 19.12 -8.43 -15.70
N VAL A 348 18.36 -7.67 -14.93
CA VAL A 348 18.23 -6.21 -15.01
C VAL A 348 19.09 -5.53 -13.95
N LEU A 349 19.04 -6.03 -12.71
CA LEU A 349 19.86 -5.55 -11.60
C LEU A 349 21.19 -6.32 -11.49
N PRO A 350 22.23 -5.69 -10.93
CA PRO A 350 23.49 -6.38 -10.66
C PRO A 350 23.27 -7.59 -9.74
N LYS A 351 23.95 -8.71 -9.97
CA LYS A 351 23.91 -9.93 -9.11
C LYS A 351 24.24 -9.64 -7.64
N TRP A 352 24.96 -8.58 -7.35
CA TRP A 352 25.22 -8.07 -6.00
C TRP A 352 23.92 -7.82 -5.24
N PHE A 353 22.88 -7.32 -5.89
CA PHE A 353 21.64 -6.91 -5.27
C PHE A 353 20.80 -8.09 -4.75
N THR A 354 20.83 -9.21 -5.45
CA THR A 354 20.07 -10.43 -5.13
C THR A 354 20.86 -11.43 -4.27
N LYS A 355 22.16 -11.14 -3.97
CA LYS A 355 23.03 -12.02 -3.18
C LYS A 355 22.49 -12.20 -1.75
N LEU A 356 22.31 -13.47 -1.34
CA LEU A 356 21.87 -13.83 0.00
C LEU A 356 23.03 -13.92 0.99
N HIS A 357 22.76 -13.53 2.24
CA HIS A 357 23.72 -13.69 3.34
C HIS A 357 23.89 -15.17 3.70
N PRO A 358 25.15 -15.71 3.86
CA PRO A 358 25.37 -17.13 4.04
C PRO A 358 24.66 -17.74 5.26
N ARG A 359 24.58 -16.99 6.38
CA ARG A 359 24.01 -17.48 7.65
C ARG A 359 22.50 -17.22 7.76
N TYR A 360 22.02 -16.06 7.34
CA TYR A 360 20.64 -15.61 7.59
C TYR A 360 19.75 -15.81 6.37
N LEU A 361 20.31 -16.14 5.20
CA LEU A 361 19.61 -16.31 3.91
C LEU A 361 18.73 -15.11 3.56
N THR A 362 19.20 -13.90 3.94
CA THR A 362 18.54 -12.61 3.68
C THR A 362 19.31 -11.84 2.61
N PRO A 363 18.63 -11.05 1.74
CA PRO A 363 19.27 -10.24 0.72
C PRO A 363 19.85 -8.95 1.34
N THR A 364 20.97 -9.07 2.06
CA THR A 364 21.54 -7.98 2.87
C THR A 364 21.76 -6.69 2.09
N ASN A 365 22.25 -6.80 0.84
CA ASN A 365 22.51 -5.63 0.00
C ASN A 365 21.22 -4.92 -0.42
N SER A 366 20.16 -5.68 -0.74
CA SER A 366 18.83 -5.12 -1.00
C SER A 366 18.25 -4.46 0.27
N ILE A 367 18.44 -5.08 1.43
CA ILE A 367 17.99 -4.54 2.73
C ILE A 367 18.66 -3.19 3.00
N LEU A 368 19.99 -3.10 2.86
CA LEU A 368 20.73 -1.86 3.08
C LEU A 368 20.35 -0.78 2.05
N PHE A 369 20.16 -1.16 0.80
CA PHE A 369 19.76 -0.23 -0.26
C PHE A 369 18.36 0.34 -0.02
N VAL A 370 17.38 -0.53 0.26
CA VAL A 370 16.00 -0.11 0.55
C VAL A 370 15.96 0.73 1.83
N GLY A 371 16.66 0.30 2.90
CA GLY A 371 16.75 1.07 4.13
C GLY A 371 17.36 2.44 3.94
N GLY A 372 18.49 2.53 3.22
CA GLY A 372 19.15 3.78 2.89
C GLY A 372 18.29 4.70 2.03
N LEU A 373 17.61 4.15 1.02
CA LEU A 373 16.73 4.92 0.13
C LEU A 373 15.47 5.41 0.88
N THR A 374 14.86 4.55 1.71
CA THR A 374 13.74 4.93 2.57
C THR A 374 14.15 6.06 3.53
N LEU A 375 15.32 5.95 4.16
CA LEU A 375 15.86 6.99 5.04
C LEU A 375 16.06 8.31 4.29
N ALA A 376 16.65 8.25 3.10
CA ALA A 376 16.86 9.45 2.27
C ALA A 376 15.54 10.15 1.92
N PHE A 377 14.52 9.40 1.48
CA PHE A 377 13.21 9.98 1.20
C PHE A 377 12.52 10.52 2.46
N THR A 378 12.64 9.81 3.58
CA THR A 378 12.08 10.26 4.86
C THR A 378 12.64 11.60 5.28
N LEU A 379 13.97 11.75 5.24
CA LEU A 379 14.64 12.98 5.63
C LEU A 379 14.39 14.10 4.61
N ALA A 380 14.52 13.81 3.31
CA ALA A 380 14.27 14.79 2.26
C ALA A 380 12.83 15.33 2.26
N GLY A 381 11.85 14.46 2.54
CA GLY A 381 10.44 14.86 2.61
C GLY A 381 10.13 15.81 3.78
N GLN A 382 10.95 15.82 4.83
CA GLN A 382 10.76 16.64 6.02
C GLN A 382 11.52 17.98 5.98
N VAL A 383 12.37 18.21 4.99
CA VAL A 383 13.16 19.44 4.90
C VAL A 383 12.30 20.65 4.58
N GLY A 384 12.30 21.64 5.46
CA GLY A 384 11.67 22.95 5.23
C GLY A 384 10.15 22.97 5.20
N VAL A 385 9.51 21.92 5.73
CA VAL A 385 8.04 21.78 5.73
C VAL A 385 7.52 21.32 7.09
N GLY A 386 6.23 21.61 7.36
CA GLY A 386 5.55 21.12 8.54
C GLY A 386 5.27 19.61 8.47
N LEU A 387 5.00 19.01 9.63
CA LEU A 387 4.79 17.56 9.78
C LEU A 387 3.70 17.00 8.87
N GLN A 388 2.56 17.67 8.77
CA GLN A 388 1.44 17.21 7.93
C GLN A 388 1.75 17.36 6.43
N GLU A 389 2.50 18.40 6.04
CA GLU A 389 2.96 18.58 4.67
C GLU A 389 3.96 17.48 4.29
N ALA A 390 4.96 17.21 5.15
CA ALA A 390 5.93 16.15 4.96
C ALA A 390 5.25 14.79 4.77
N TYR A 391 4.29 14.46 5.62
CA TYR A 391 3.50 13.25 5.52
C TYR A 391 2.76 13.17 4.19
N GLN A 392 2.07 14.25 3.77
CA GLN A 392 1.31 14.25 2.53
C GLN A 392 2.18 14.18 1.27
N VAL A 393 3.35 14.82 1.24
CA VAL A 393 4.28 14.71 0.11
C VAL A 393 4.67 13.25 -0.11
N LEU A 394 5.06 12.55 0.96
CA LEU A 394 5.46 11.15 0.89
C LEU A 394 4.29 10.22 0.54
N GLU A 395 3.13 10.42 1.18
CA GLU A 395 1.92 9.66 0.94
C GLU A 395 1.41 9.84 -0.49
N ASN A 396 1.32 11.07 -0.96
CA ASN A 396 0.81 11.38 -2.30
C ASN A 396 1.74 10.84 -3.38
N ALA A 397 3.05 11.04 -3.26
CA ALA A 397 4.01 10.49 -4.22
C ALA A 397 3.98 8.96 -4.23
N GLY A 398 3.99 8.33 -3.05
CA GLY A 398 3.84 6.89 -2.92
C GLY A 398 2.53 6.38 -3.54
N GLY A 399 1.41 7.00 -3.19
CA GLY A 399 0.11 6.63 -3.71
C GLY A 399 -0.02 6.78 -5.24
N ILE A 400 0.64 7.77 -5.85
CA ILE A 400 0.65 7.91 -7.32
C ILE A 400 1.43 6.76 -7.98
N PHE A 401 2.56 6.32 -7.42
CA PHE A 401 3.24 5.11 -7.89
C PHE A 401 2.32 3.88 -7.78
N TYR A 402 1.58 3.76 -6.69
CA TYR A 402 0.62 2.68 -6.52
C TYR A 402 -0.53 2.77 -7.55
N ALA A 403 -1.02 3.97 -7.82
CA ALA A 403 -2.02 4.22 -8.84
C ALA A 403 -1.54 3.79 -10.24
N PHE A 404 -0.27 4.01 -10.59
CA PHE A 404 0.29 3.54 -11.86
C PHE A 404 0.30 2.02 -11.98
N ALA A 405 0.57 1.31 -10.89
CA ALA A 405 0.44 -0.15 -10.85
C ALA A 405 -1.02 -0.59 -11.03
N TYR A 406 -1.98 0.10 -10.39
CA TYR A 406 -3.41 -0.19 -10.55
C TYR A 406 -3.98 0.20 -11.92
N ILE A 407 -3.46 1.26 -12.54
CA ILE A 407 -3.76 1.58 -13.94
C ILE A 407 -3.40 0.37 -14.83
N SER A 408 -2.24 -0.26 -14.60
CA SER A 408 -1.87 -1.49 -15.29
C SER A 408 -2.88 -2.62 -15.02
N LEU A 409 -3.29 -2.83 -13.75
CA LEU A 409 -4.27 -3.85 -13.37
C LEU A 409 -5.58 -3.71 -14.15
N PHE A 410 -6.17 -2.50 -14.12
CA PHE A 410 -7.45 -2.23 -14.77
C PHE A 410 -7.34 -2.18 -16.30
N ALA A 411 -6.17 -1.83 -16.84
CA ALA A 411 -5.93 -1.81 -18.28
C ALA A 411 -5.86 -3.23 -18.89
N ILE A 412 -5.45 -4.25 -18.12
CA ILE A 412 -5.33 -5.62 -18.63
C ILE A 412 -6.65 -6.14 -19.24
N PRO A 413 -7.79 -6.18 -18.51
CA PRO A 413 -9.06 -6.66 -19.10
C PRO A 413 -9.60 -5.78 -20.22
N LEU A 414 -9.20 -4.51 -20.29
CA LEU A 414 -9.65 -3.59 -21.32
C LEU A 414 -8.86 -3.74 -22.63
N PHE A 415 -7.54 -3.84 -22.55
CA PHE A 415 -6.65 -3.74 -23.70
C PHE A 415 -5.87 -5.01 -24.02
N ALA A 416 -5.65 -5.89 -23.03
CA ALA A 416 -4.85 -7.10 -23.17
C ALA A 416 -5.68 -8.40 -23.18
N ALA A 417 -7.00 -8.33 -23.15
CA ALA A 417 -7.91 -9.47 -23.02
C ALA A 417 -7.69 -10.57 -24.09
N ARG A 418 -7.33 -10.18 -25.32
CA ARG A 418 -7.04 -11.16 -26.39
C ARG A 418 -5.83 -12.06 -26.10
N ARG A 419 -4.92 -11.61 -25.25
CA ARG A 419 -3.73 -12.38 -24.83
C ARG A 419 -4.01 -13.32 -23.65
N LEU A 420 -5.16 -13.14 -23.00
CA LEU A 420 -5.55 -13.90 -21.80
C LEU A 420 -6.37 -15.17 -22.12
N GLY A 421 -6.76 -15.37 -23.38
CA GLY A 421 -7.49 -16.57 -23.81
C GLY A 421 -9.01 -16.44 -23.70
N GLU A 422 -9.55 -15.82 -22.66
CA GLU A 422 -10.99 -15.60 -22.48
C GLU A 422 -11.31 -14.09 -22.48
N PRO A 423 -12.26 -13.61 -23.34
CA PRO A 423 -12.66 -12.21 -23.32
C PRO A 423 -13.45 -11.89 -22.04
N PRO A 424 -13.17 -10.76 -21.38
CA PRO A 424 -13.93 -10.35 -20.21
C PRO A 424 -15.36 -9.97 -20.58
N PRO A 425 -16.35 -10.30 -19.73
CA PRO A 425 -17.73 -9.89 -19.92
C PRO A 425 -17.89 -8.36 -19.85
N LEU A 426 -18.94 -7.81 -20.45
CA LEU A 426 -19.15 -6.35 -20.54
C LEU A 426 -19.20 -5.67 -19.18
N TRP A 427 -19.85 -6.29 -18.19
CA TRP A 427 -19.91 -5.73 -16.82
C TRP A 427 -18.51 -5.59 -16.20
N LEU A 428 -17.59 -6.54 -16.49
CA LEU A 428 -16.22 -6.48 -15.96
C LEU A 428 -15.41 -5.38 -16.66
N LYS A 429 -15.66 -5.14 -17.95
CA LYS A 429 -15.08 -3.98 -18.66
C LYS A 429 -15.55 -2.67 -18.04
N GLY A 430 -16.84 -2.56 -17.69
CA GLY A 430 -17.39 -1.41 -16.98
C GLY A 430 -16.75 -1.22 -15.62
N ALA A 431 -16.60 -2.30 -14.85
CA ALA A 431 -15.89 -2.27 -13.57
C ALA A 431 -14.42 -1.85 -13.74
N ALA A 432 -13.70 -2.42 -14.71
CA ALA A 432 -12.31 -2.05 -15.00
C ALA A 432 -12.18 -0.57 -15.41
N LEU A 433 -13.13 -0.05 -16.19
CA LEU A 433 -13.16 1.37 -16.58
C LEU A 433 -13.39 2.29 -15.38
N ALA A 434 -14.29 1.92 -14.45
CA ALA A 434 -14.53 2.67 -13.22
C ALA A 434 -13.26 2.70 -12.34
N GLY A 435 -12.62 1.55 -12.11
CA GLY A 435 -11.39 1.47 -11.34
C GLY A 435 -10.22 2.21 -12.01
N LEU A 436 -10.11 2.14 -13.33
CA LEU A 436 -9.13 2.90 -14.11
C LEU A 436 -9.36 4.41 -13.93
N GLY A 437 -10.61 4.87 -14.08
CA GLY A 437 -10.99 6.26 -13.89
C GLY A 437 -10.62 6.79 -12.50
N MET A 438 -10.91 6.00 -11.45
CA MET A 438 -10.55 6.36 -10.08
C MET A 438 -9.02 6.38 -9.87
N SER A 439 -8.26 5.48 -10.48
CA SER A 439 -6.80 5.49 -10.42
C SER A 439 -6.18 6.70 -11.12
N VAL A 440 -6.73 7.10 -12.26
CA VAL A 440 -6.33 8.32 -12.97
C VAL A 440 -6.72 9.56 -12.18
N LEU A 441 -7.94 9.62 -11.64
CA LEU A 441 -8.41 10.70 -10.79
C LEU A 441 -7.46 10.92 -9.60
N TYR A 442 -7.12 9.83 -8.91
CA TYR A 442 -6.14 9.87 -7.81
C TYR A 442 -4.78 10.40 -8.29
N SER A 443 -4.25 9.87 -9.38
CA SER A 443 -2.93 10.25 -9.90
C SER A 443 -2.84 11.75 -10.23
N VAL A 444 -3.90 12.33 -10.76
CA VAL A 444 -3.95 13.74 -11.14
C VAL A 444 -4.18 14.63 -9.93
N LEU A 445 -5.17 14.31 -9.10
CA LEU A 445 -5.57 15.19 -8.02
C LEU A 445 -4.65 15.10 -6.79
N SER A 446 -4.00 13.95 -6.54
CA SER A 446 -3.05 13.82 -5.43
C SER A 446 -1.73 14.60 -5.63
N ILE A 447 -1.52 15.20 -6.79
CA ILE A 447 -0.45 16.20 -6.99
C ILE A 447 -0.71 17.46 -6.14
N PHE A 448 -1.98 17.76 -5.83
CA PHE A 448 -2.39 18.95 -5.08
C PHE A 448 -2.59 18.64 -3.59
N PRO A 449 -2.26 19.59 -2.69
CA PRO A 449 -2.46 19.41 -1.26
C PRO A 449 -3.94 19.38 -0.89
N ILE A 450 -4.27 18.66 0.20
CA ILE A 450 -5.60 18.69 0.84
C ILE A 450 -5.58 19.47 2.17
N ILE A 451 -4.47 20.12 2.47
CA ILE A 451 -4.25 21.01 3.61
C ILE A 451 -3.74 22.36 3.11
N ASP A 452 -3.78 23.36 3.99
CA ASP A 452 -3.12 24.63 3.75
C ASP A 452 -1.60 24.45 3.80
N VAL A 453 -0.92 24.83 2.73
CA VAL A 453 0.53 24.81 2.56
C VAL A 453 1.04 26.18 2.17
N ALA A 454 2.29 26.50 2.51
CA ALA A 454 2.88 27.81 2.21
C ALA A 454 2.90 28.09 0.70
N ASP A 455 3.22 27.13 -0.12
CA ASP A 455 3.20 27.21 -1.59
C ASP A 455 2.80 25.87 -2.21
N TRP A 456 1.59 25.80 -2.76
CA TRP A 456 1.07 24.63 -3.41
C TRP A 456 1.87 24.24 -4.67
N ARG A 457 2.53 25.20 -5.35
CA ARG A 457 3.35 24.93 -6.53
C ARG A 457 4.60 24.17 -6.16
N VAL A 458 5.26 24.58 -5.06
CA VAL A 458 6.43 23.89 -4.53
C VAL A 458 6.04 22.49 -4.05
N PHE A 459 4.90 22.35 -3.36
CA PHE A 459 4.35 21.05 -2.95
C PHE A 459 4.16 20.13 -4.17
N SER A 460 3.45 20.60 -5.20
CA SER A 460 3.18 19.84 -6.42
C SER A 460 4.47 19.51 -7.18
N ALA A 461 5.40 20.46 -7.28
CA ALA A 461 6.69 20.24 -7.96
C ALA A 461 7.53 19.15 -7.28
N LYS A 462 7.56 19.09 -5.94
CA LYS A 462 8.24 18.01 -5.20
C LYS A 462 7.69 16.64 -5.61
N ILE A 463 6.36 16.48 -5.61
CA ILE A 463 5.69 15.23 -5.96
C ILE A 463 5.99 14.84 -7.41
N VAL A 464 5.78 15.75 -8.36
CA VAL A 464 6.01 15.49 -9.79
C VAL A 464 7.47 15.14 -10.06
N THR A 465 8.42 15.86 -9.44
CA THR A 465 9.85 15.59 -9.59
C THR A 465 10.20 14.18 -9.11
N VAL A 466 9.73 13.77 -7.94
CA VAL A 466 9.98 12.41 -7.41
C VAL A 466 9.42 11.36 -8.35
N ILE A 467 8.18 11.53 -8.85
CA ILE A 467 7.53 10.58 -9.74
C ILE A 467 8.29 10.46 -11.07
N VAL A 468 8.58 11.59 -11.70
CA VAL A 468 9.24 11.61 -13.01
C VAL A 468 10.66 11.08 -12.90
N ALA A 469 11.45 11.57 -11.94
CA ALA A 469 12.85 11.14 -11.76
C ALA A 469 12.95 9.65 -11.47
N THR A 470 12.07 9.11 -10.59
CA THR A 470 12.07 7.69 -10.24
C THR A 470 11.68 6.81 -11.44
N ASN A 471 10.66 7.19 -12.21
CA ASN A 471 10.27 6.42 -13.39
C ASN A 471 11.32 6.50 -14.52
N LEU A 472 11.95 7.66 -14.74
CA LEU A 472 13.05 7.80 -15.70
C LEU A 472 14.25 6.94 -15.29
N ALA A 473 14.58 6.90 -13.99
CA ALA A 473 15.63 6.02 -13.47
C ALA A 473 15.29 4.54 -13.71
N GLY A 474 14.06 4.13 -13.47
CA GLY A 474 13.60 2.77 -13.75
C GLY A 474 13.72 2.38 -15.22
N LEU A 475 13.26 3.26 -16.12
CA LEU A 475 13.37 3.04 -17.57
C LEU A 475 14.83 2.95 -18.02
N ALA A 476 15.71 3.80 -17.48
CA ALA A 476 17.15 3.76 -17.77
C ALA A 476 17.79 2.44 -17.29
N ILE A 477 17.45 1.98 -16.07
CA ILE A 477 17.93 0.70 -15.53
C ILE A 477 17.48 -0.45 -16.43
N PHE A 478 16.22 -0.48 -16.82
CA PHE A 478 15.68 -1.51 -17.72
C PHE A 478 16.40 -1.53 -19.07
N ALA A 479 16.58 -0.36 -19.69
CA ALA A 479 17.25 -0.25 -20.98
C ALA A 479 18.74 -0.70 -20.91
N LEU A 480 19.44 -0.33 -19.85
CA LEU A 480 20.83 -0.73 -19.63
C LEU A 480 20.96 -2.23 -19.34
N GLY A 481 20.07 -2.79 -18.52
CA GLY A 481 20.02 -4.22 -18.21
C GLY A 481 19.83 -5.06 -19.49
N ARG A 482 18.89 -4.65 -20.33
CA ARG A 482 18.61 -5.33 -21.59
C ARG A 482 19.77 -5.30 -22.58
N ARG A 483 20.48 -4.17 -22.68
CA ARG A 483 21.71 -4.06 -23.50
C ARG A 483 22.81 -5.00 -23.03
N ARG A 484 22.97 -5.18 -21.70
CA ARG A 484 23.98 -6.10 -21.13
C ARG A 484 23.63 -7.56 -21.42
N SER A 485 22.36 -7.94 -21.27
CA SER A 485 21.87 -9.28 -21.58
C SER A 485 22.08 -9.64 -23.06
N THR A 486 21.77 -8.73 -23.97
CA THR A 486 21.98 -8.93 -25.42
C THR A 486 23.47 -9.05 -25.77
N ARG A 487 24.34 -8.22 -25.18
CA ARG A 487 25.80 -8.33 -25.40
C ARG A 487 26.39 -9.63 -24.86
N ALA A 488 25.95 -10.07 -23.68
CA ALA A 488 26.40 -11.35 -23.10
C ALA A 488 25.97 -12.53 -23.96
N ALA A 489 24.77 -12.48 -24.56
CA ALA A 489 24.31 -13.52 -25.48
C ALA A 489 25.09 -13.55 -26.81
N VAL A 490 25.49 -12.39 -27.33
CA VAL A 490 26.33 -12.32 -28.55
C VAL A 490 27.73 -12.84 -28.29
N VAL A 491 28.37 -12.44 -27.16
CA VAL A 491 29.71 -12.92 -26.79
C VAL A 491 29.75 -14.43 -26.45
N ALA A 492 28.64 -15.02 -26.04
CA ALA A 492 28.54 -16.46 -25.80
C ALA A 492 28.23 -17.27 -27.07
N ALA A 493 27.90 -16.61 -28.17
CA ALA A 493 27.62 -17.23 -29.47
C ALA A 493 28.83 -17.15 -30.44
N ASP A 494 29.80 -16.27 -30.16
CA ASP A 494 31.12 -16.21 -30.79
C ASP A 494 32.11 -17.12 -30.04
#